data_b59706ba1c8f87d1c30b2150f8ff85fa
#
_entry.id   b59706ba1c8f87d1c30b2150f8ff85fa
#
_cell.length_a   1.000
_cell.length_b   1.000
_cell.length_c   1.000
_cell.angle_alpha   90.00
_cell.angle_beta   90.00
_cell.angle_gamma   90.00
#
_symmetry.space_group_name_H-M   'P 1'
#
loop_
_entity.id
_entity.type
_entity.pdbx_description
1 polymer ?
#
loop_
_entity_poly.entity_id
_entity_poly.type
_entity_poly.pdbx_seq_one_letter_code
_entity_poly.pdbx_strand_id
1 'polypeptide(L)'
;MFSESAAGMPSSSRFASLVLALLLVLPAAASAQTIYSYTDENGVTHFTDRKPDTDIEVRVQRATPEPRTLLTVRRTGPDEAPVWWFQNRTQGPLAVRVDLADAFNVVSEPALPGVFVLEPGSERELVTIGAFDPRRSWRYQLKTETVPGRPGARHNPEQPYRLPLPPEGEFLIGQAFGGEFSHNEPANYHAVDISMPIGTPVHAARAGVVMDKARWFSSSGTRRDYHGHRANYVRILHDDGSMAVYAHLDYNGVSVRPGQQVRRGQVIGRSGNTGFSTGPHLHFVVQVNRDMQLVSVPFEFQGPNGEAFIPRAGRRVSAVD
;
A
#
# COMPACT_ATOMS: atom_id res chain seq x y z
N MET A 1 -68.44 -42.25 40.05
CA MET A 1 -69.29 -41.60 39.02
C MET A 1 -68.46 -40.56 38.32
N PHE A 2 -68.25 -40.73 37.00
CA PHE A 2 -67.72 -39.75 36.00
C PHE A 2 -66.39 -39.09 36.31
N SER A 3 -65.19 -39.43 35.74
CA SER A 3 -64.76 -39.37 34.36
C SER A 3 -64.82 -37.93 33.81
N GLU A 4 -63.63 -37.24 33.65
CA GLU A 4 -63.35 -36.65 32.36
C GLU A 4 -61.88 -36.27 32.20
N SER A 5 -61.41 -36.55 31.08
CA SER A 5 -60.12 -36.42 30.45
C SER A 5 -59.83 -34.96 30.13
N ALA A 6 -58.60 -34.51 30.34
CA ALA A 6 -58.10 -33.27 29.73
C ALA A 6 -56.84 -33.58 28.91
N ALA A 7 -56.99 -33.35 27.62
CA ALA A 7 -56.01 -33.56 26.58
C ALA A 7 -54.82 -32.63 26.70
N GLY A 8 -53.63 -33.17 26.53
CA GLY A 8 -52.42 -32.39 26.39
C GLY A 8 -52.34 -31.68 25.03
N MET A 9 -51.96 -30.38 25.05
CA MET A 9 -51.58 -29.67 23.83
C MET A 9 -50.06 -29.79 23.58
N PRO A 10 -49.62 -29.99 22.37
CA PRO A 10 -48.21 -30.07 22.06
C PRO A 10 -47.59 -28.68 22.07
N SER A 11 -46.49 -28.51 22.77
CA SER A 11 -45.66 -27.33 22.74
C SER A 11 -45.03 -27.14 21.32
N SER A 12 -45.46 -26.12 20.61
CA SER A 12 -44.85 -25.72 19.37
C SER A 12 -43.47 -25.15 19.65
N SER A 13 -42.43 -25.93 19.39
CA SER A 13 -41.05 -25.45 19.31
C SER A 13 -40.94 -24.50 18.12
N ARG A 14 -40.87 -23.20 18.41
CA ARG A 14 -40.52 -22.19 17.42
C ARG A 14 -39.02 -22.31 17.14
N PHE A 15 -38.67 -22.95 16.03
CA PHE A 15 -37.36 -22.84 15.41
C PHE A 15 -37.23 -21.42 14.93
N ALA A 16 -36.47 -20.61 15.66
CA ALA A 16 -36.00 -19.32 15.17
C ALA A 16 -34.95 -19.62 14.12
N SER A 17 -35.33 -19.51 12.85
CA SER A 17 -34.39 -19.53 11.72
C SER A 17 -33.48 -18.32 11.83
N LEU A 18 -32.25 -18.55 12.26
CA LEU A 18 -31.18 -17.55 12.27
C LEU A 18 -30.77 -17.35 10.80
N VAL A 19 -31.22 -16.27 10.16
CA VAL A 19 -30.71 -15.86 8.87
C VAL A 19 -29.31 -15.29 9.10
N LEU A 20 -28.32 -16.16 8.94
CA LEU A 20 -26.91 -15.80 8.90
C LEU A 20 -26.68 -15.03 7.59
N ALA A 21 -26.69 -13.70 7.64
CA ALA A 21 -26.24 -12.88 6.51
C ALA A 21 -24.73 -13.09 6.36
N LEU A 22 -24.35 -14.08 5.57
CA LEU A 22 -23.01 -14.29 5.09
C LEU A 22 -22.71 -13.11 4.12
N LEU A 23 -22.14 -12.02 4.61
CA LEU A 23 -21.52 -11.01 3.76
C LEU A 23 -20.32 -11.68 3.07
N LEU A 24 -20.60 -12.36 1.97
CA LEU A 24 -19.59 -12.70 0.97
C LEU A 24 -19.03 -11.36 0.49
N VAL A 25 -17.89 -10.94 1.05
CA VAL A 25 -17.02 -9.98 0.40
C VAL A 25 -16.48 -10.71 -0.84
N LEU A 26 -17.28 -10.70 -1.90
CA LEU A 26 -16.79 -11.07 -3.22
C LEU A 26 -15.60 -10.14 -3.49
N PRO A 27 -14.42 -10.67 -3.80
CA PRO A 27 -13.35 -9.82 -4.28
C PRO A 27 -13.95 -9.06 -5.46
N ALA A 28 -13.95 -7.72 -5.38
CA ALA A 28 -14.35 -6.91 -6.51
C ALA A 28 -13.53 -7.40 -7.70
N ALA A 29 -14.18 -8.06 -8.64
CA ALA A 29 -13.52 -8.54 -9.83
C ALA A 29 -12.85 -7.32 -10.44
N ALA A 30 -11.51 -7.31 -10.47
CA ALA A 30 -10.76 -6.23 -11.07
C ALA A 30 -11.21 -6.17 -12.53
N SER A 31 -12.07 -5.21 -12.86
CA SER A 31 -12.55 -5.04 -14.22
C SER A 31 -11.35 -4.72 -15.10
N ALA A 32 -11.24 -5.43 -16.24
CA ALA A 32 -10.18 -5.17 -17.20
C ALA A 32 -10.23 -3.69 -17.62
N GLN A 33 -9.13 -2.98 -17.42
CA GLN A 33 -8.98 -1.58 -17.81
C GLN A 33 -8.48 -1.54 -19.25
N THR A 34 -9.11 -0.70 -20.09
CA THR A 34 -8.59 -0.42 -21.42
C THR A 34 -7.44 0.58 -21.29
N ILE A 35 -6.30 0.23 -21.87
CA ILE A 35 -5.10 1.07 -21.89
C ILE A 35 -4.81 1.41 -23.34
N TYR A 36 -4.66 2.69 -23.60
CA TYR A 36 -4.19 3.23 -24.86
C TYR A 36 -2.70 3.54 -24.74
N SER A 37 -1.92 3.19 -25.75
CA SER A 37 -0.52 3.59 -25.83
C SER A 37 -0.19 4.16 -27.20
N TYR A 38 0.65 5.19 -27.23
CA TYR A 38 1.19 5.81 -28.43
C TYR A 38 2.61 6.28 -28.15
N THR A 39 3.44 6.36 -29.19
CA THR A 39 4.82 6.85 -29.08
C THR A 39 4.89 8.22 -29.73
N ASP A 40 5.34 9.23 -29.00
CA ASP A 40 5.47 10.59 -29.51
C ASP A 40 6.68 10.75 -30.44
N GLU A 41 6.85 11.94 -31.01
CA GLU A 41 7.94 12.28 -31.93
C GLU A 41 9.35 12.21 -31.30
N ASN A 42 9.42 12.24 -29.97
CA ASN A 42 10.66 12.07 -29.22
C ASN A 42 10.97 10.60 -28.89
N GLY A 43 10.15 9.66 -29.36
CA GLY A 43 10.29 8.24 -29.06
C GLY A 43 9.80 7.82 -27.69
N VAL A 44 9.11 8.69 -26.95
CA VAL A 44 8.54 8.38 -25.64
C VAL A 44 7.19 7.69 -25.81
N THR A 45 7.03 6.53 -25.21
CA THR A 45 5.75 5.80 -25.21
C THR A 45 4.90 6.27 -24.02
N HIS A 46 3.72 6.79 -24.34
CA HIS A 46 2.72 7.23 -23.37
C HIS A 46 1.68 6.15 -23.16
N PHE A 47 1.21 6.01 -21.93
CA PHE A 47 0.12 5.12 -21.56
C PHE A 47 -1.00 5.92 -20.87
N THR A 48 -2.27 5.65 -21.25
CA THR A 48 -3.43 6.35 -20.69
C THR A 48 -4.67 5.46 -20.68
N ASP A 49 -5.60 5.70 -19.77
CA ASP A 49 -6.91 5.04 -19.71
C ASP A 49 -7.99 5.77 -20.54
N ARG A 50 -7.65 6.92 -21.11
CA ARG A 50 -8.51 7.69 -22.00
C ARG A 50 -7.97 7.61 -23.42
N LYS A 51 -8.89 7.45 -24.38
CA LYS A 51 -8.48 7.49 -25.79
C LYS A 51 -7.86 8.86 -26.08
N PRO A 52 -6.56 8.90 -26.47
CA PRO A 52 -5.88 10.16 -26.77
C PRO A 52 -6.47 10.77 -28.05
N ASP A 53 -6.55 12.09 -28.10
CA ASP A 53 -6.87 12.86 -29.29
C ASP A 53 -5.56 13.17 -30.02
N THR A 54 -5.17 12.29 -30.92
CA THR A 54 -3.87 12.37 -31.65
C THR A 54 -3.98 11.65 -32.99
N ASP A 55 -3.23 12.14 -33.98
CA ASP A 55 -3.07 11.49 -35.28
C ASP A 55 -2.02 10.35 -35.28
N ILE A 56 -1.35 10.14 -34.16
CA ILE A 56 -0.34 9.08 -33.98
C ILE A 56 -1.07 7.73 -33.82
N GLU A 57 -0.46 6.65 -34.32
CA GLU A 57 -0.97 5.29 -34.14
C GLU A 57 -1.16 4.95 -32.66
N VAL A 58 -2.41 4.67 -32.27
CA VAL A 58 -2.77 4.31 -30.90
C VAL A 58 -2.98 2.80 -30.81
N ARG A 59 -2.20 2.13 -29.96
CA ARG A 59 -2.39 0.72 -29.62
C ARG A 59 -3.33 0.60 -28.44
N VAL A 60 -4.25 -0.36 -28.49
CA VAL A 60 -5.21 -0.64 -27.43
C VAL A 60 -4.91 -1.97 -26.78
N GLN A 61 -4.78 -1.97 -25.44
CA GLN A 61 -4.56 -3.17 -24.64
C GLN A 61 -5.63 -3.28 -23.55
N ARG A 62 -5.97 -4.50 -23.17
CA ARG A 62 -6.75 -4.75 -21.96
C ARG A 62 -5.82 -5.28 -20.87
N ALA A 63 -5.79 -4.60 -19.74
CA ALA A 63 -5.02 -5.04 -18.58
C ALA A 63 -5.95 -5.24 -17.38
N THR A 64 -5.70 -6.30 -16.62
CA THR A 64 -6.35 -6.53 -15.34
C THR A 64 -5.40 -6.02 -14.26
N PRO A 65 -5.76 -4.95 -13.51
CA PRO A 65 -4.94 -4.49 -12.40
C PRO A 65 -4.76 -5.60 -11.36
N GLU A 66 -3.55 -5.79 -10.88
CA GLU A 66 -3.32 -6.66 -9.72
C GLU A 66 -3.94 -6.01 -8.48
N PRO A 67 -4.71 -6.76 -7.67
CA PRO A 67 -5.24 -6.25 -6.41
C PRO A 67 -4.08 -5.86 -5.49
N ARG A 68 -4.11 -4.63 -4.97
CA ARG A 68 -3.12 -4.14 -4.01
C ARG A 68 -3.52 -4.57 -2.61
N THR A 69 -3.31 -5.83 -2.28
CA THR A 69 -3.64 -6.39 -0.97
C THR A 69 -2.35 -6.60 -0.18
N LEU A 70 -2.13 -5.82 0.89
CA LEU A 70 -0.99 -5.99 1.79
C LEU A 70 -1.22 -7.13 2.79
N LEU A 71 -2.49 -7.35 3.16
CA LEU A 71 -2.91 -8.33 4.15
C LEU A 71 -4.04 -9.19 3.59
N THR A 72 -3.95 -10.49 3.74
CA THR A 72 -5.08 -11.41 3.58
C THR A 72 -5.52 -11.92 4.95
N VAL A 73 -6.81 -11.92 5.20
CA VAL A 73 -7.41 -12.45 6.43
C VAL A 73 -8.35 -13.58 6.07
N ARG A 74 -8.23 -14.72 6.74
CA ARG A 74 -9.13 -15.85 6.58
C ARG A 74 -9.58 -16.41 7.93
N ARG A 75 -10.76 -16.96 7.96
CA ARG A 75 -11.35 -17.62 9.12
C ARG A 75 -11.29 -19.14 8.96
N THR A 76 -11.00 -19.83 10.05
CA THR A 76 -11.10 -21.29 10.18
C THR A 76 -11.77 -21.63 11.52
N GLY A 77 -11.91 -22.92 11.82
CA GLY A 77 -12.52 -23.40 13.05
C GLY A 77 -14.06 -23.37 13.01
N PRO A 78 -14.71 -23.90 14.05
CA PRO A 78 -16.17 -23.91 14.18
C PRO A 78 -16.72 -22.51 14.43
N ASP A 79 -18.03 -22.33 14.27
CA ASP A 79 -18.68 -21.04 14.47
C ASP A 79 -18.63 -20.58 15.94
N GLU A 80 -18.54 -21.51 16.88
CA GLU A 80 -18.45 -21.24 18.32
C GLU A 80 -17.05 -20.81 18.78
N ALA A 81 -16.01 -21.14 17.98
CA ALA A 81 -14.61 -20.81 18.26
C ALA A 81 -13.85 -20.53 16.96
N PRO A 82 -14.18 -19.46 16.24
CA PRO A 82 -13.46 -19.08 15.01
C PRO A 82 -12.02 -18.69 15.30
N VAL A 83 -11.15 -19.15 14.42
CA VAL A 83 -9.71 -18.86 14.42
C VAL A 83 -9.39 -17.98 13.22
N TRP A 84 -8.75 -16.86 13.46
CA TRP A 84 -8.41 -15.88 12.44
C TRP A 84 -6.94 -15.96 12.06
N TRP A 85 -6.68 -16.17 10.77
CA TRP A 85 -5.38 -16.26 10.16
C TRP A 85 -5.10 -15.00 9.35
N PHE A 86 -3.86 -14.52 9.46
CA PHE A 86 -3.42 -13.30 8.81
C PHE A 86 -2.17 -13.60 7.99
N GLN A 87 -2.20 -13.21 6.71
CA GLN A 87 -1.08 -13.39 5.80
C GLN A 87 -0.55 -12.02 5.35
N ASN A 88 0.71 -11.75 5.64
CA ASN A 88 1.45 -10.63 5.08
C ASN A 88 1.79 -10.91 3.61
N ARG A 89 1.27 -10.10 2.69
CA ARG A 89 1.50 -10.23 1.25
C ARG A 89 2.73 -9.45 0.77
N THR A 90 3.40 -8.72 1.67
CA THR A 90 4.59 -7.93 1.36
C THR A 90 5.87 -8.69 1.70
N GLN A 91 7.01 -8.20 1.20
CA GLN A 91 8.34 -8.73 1.50
C GLN A 91 9.10 -7.87 2.53
N GLY A 92 8.37 -7.20 3.39
CA GLY A 92 8.85 -6.52 4.58
C GLY A 92 7.92 -6.75 5.76
N PRO A 93 8.26 -6.32 6.96
CA PRO A 93 7.39 -6.40 8.12
C PRO A 93 6.08 -5.62 7.88
N LEU A 94 4.97 -6.17 8.34
CA LEU A 94 3.66 -5.51 8.30
C LEU A 94 3.09 -5.48 9.71
N ALA A 95 2.87 -4.30 10.26
CA ALA A 95 2.15 -4.15 11.51
C ALA A 95 0.65 -4.19 11.24
N VAL A 96 -0.07 -4.93 12.07
CA VAL A 96 -1.52 -5.12 11.97
C VAL A 96 -2.13 -4.83 13.34
N ARG A 97 -2.98 -3.82 13.41
CA ARG A 97 -3.89 -3.64 14.56
C ARG A 97 -5.14 -4.46 14.30
N VAL A 98 -5.52 -5.27 15.28
CA VAL A 98 -6.75 -6.05 15.26
C VAL A 98 -7.64 -5.56 16.39
N ASP A 99 -8.91 -5.33 16.10
CA ASP A 99 -9.91 -4.84 17.04
C ASP A 99 -11.27 -5.51 16.78
N LEU A 100 -12.17 -5.43 17.78
CA LEU A 100 -13.54 -5.92 17.69
C LEU A 100 -14.51 -4.75 17.77
N ALA A 101 -15.30 -4.53 16.72
CA ALA A 101 -16.43 -3.61 16.76
C ALA A 101 -17.74 -4.36 17.00
N ASP A 102 -18.74 -3.66 17.51
CA ASP A 102 -20.07 -4.17 17.82
C ASP A 102 -20.04 -5.47 18.65
N ALA A 103 -19.03 -5.60 19.51
CA ALA A 103 -18.79 -6.78 20.31
C ALA A 103 -19.82 -6.89 21.45
N PHE A 104 -20.46 -8.05 21.56
CA PHE A 104 -21.36 -8.40 22.65
C PHE A 104 -21.11 -9.83 23.07
N ASN A 105 -20.88 -10.09 24.35
CA ASN A 105 -20.62 -11.40 24.93
C ASN A 105 -19.45 -12.14 24.22
N VAL A 106 -18.30 -11.45 24.02
CA VAL A 106 -17.14 -11.94 23.27
C VAL A 106 -15.90 -11.93 24.13
N VAL A 107 -15.07 -12.95 23.97
CA VAL A 107 -13.71 -13.03 24.48
C VAL A 107 -12.77 -13.39 23.33
N SER A 108 -11.56 -12.90 23.37
CA SER A 108 -10.52 -13.23 22.37
C SER A 108 -9.22 -13.63 23.05
N GLU A 109 -8.48 -14.53 22.38
CA GLU A 109 -7.13 -14.91 22.76
C GLU A 109 -6.21 -14.72 21.55
N PRO A 110 -5.19 -13.84 21.65
CA PRO A 110 -4.94 -12.90 22.75
C PRO A 110 -6.06 -11.83 22.87
N ALA A 111 -6.09 -11.13 24.00
CA ALA A 111 -7.05 -10.05 24.23
C ALA A 111 -6.92 -8.94 23.20
N LEU A 112 -8.05 -8.44 22.70
CA LEU A 112 -8.12 -7.34 21.73
C LEU A 112 -8.67 -6.06 22.37
N PRO A 113 -8.28 -4.85 21.89
CA PRO A 113 -7.44 -4.62 20.70
C PRO A 113 -5.97 -4.96 20.92
N GLY A 114 -5.30 -5.40 19.86
CA GLY A 114 -3.88 -5.74 19.87
C GLY A 114 -3.14 -5.30 18.61
N VAL A 115 -1.83 -5.09 18.70
CA VAL A 115 -0.95 -4.82 17.57
C VAL A 115 0.01 -5.99 17.38
N PHE A 116 0.05 -6.53 16.18
CA PHE A 116 0.87 -7.67 15.80
C PHE A 116 1.79 -7.30 14.66
N VAL A 117 3.00 -7.86 14.64
CA VAL A 117 3.91 -7.71 13.50
C VAL A 117 4.00 -9.05 12.77
N LEU A 118 3.64 -9.02 11.49
CA LEU A 118 3.78 -10.14 10.58
C LEU A 118 5.11 -10.03 9.82
N GLU A 119 5.89 -11.09 9.85
CA GLU A 119 7.15 -11.16 9.09
C GLU A 119 6.90 -11.19 7.57
N PRO A 120 7.91 -10.89 6.75
CA PRO A 120 7.78 -10.90 5.29
C PRO A 120 7.19 -12.20 4.76
N GLY A 121 6.10 -12.10 3.97
CA GLY A 121 5.44 -13.24 3.33
C GLY A 121 4.82 -14.27 4.27
N SER A 122 4.88 -14.06 5.60
CA SER A 122 4.39 -15.03 6.57
C SER A 122 2.86 -15.09 6.65
N GLU A 123 2.34 -16.27 6.97
CA GLU A 123 0.96 -16.48 7.39
C GLU A 123 0.97 -17.12 8.78
N ARG A 124 0.12 -16.63 9.67
CA ARG A 124 -0.04 -17.21 11.01
C ARG A 124 -1.40 -16.95 11.60
N GLU A 125 -1.77 -17.82 12.52
CA GLU A 125 -2.87 -17.59 13.44
C GLU A 125 -2.52 -16.43 14.38
N LEU A 126 -3.44 -15.48 14.51
CA LEU A 126 -3.27 -14.36 15.43
C LEU A 126 -4.29 -14.36 16.54
N VAL A 127 -5.54 -14.71 16.26
CA VAL A 127 -6.63 -14.50 17.20
C VAL A 127 -7.64 -15.65 17.12
N THR A 128 -8.00 -16.19 18.28
CA THR A 128 -9.18 -17.03 18.47
C THR A 128 -10.26 -16.20 19.17
N ILE A 129 -11.50 -16.34 18.75
CA ILE A 129 -12.63 -15.59 19.31
C ILE A 129 -13.70 -16.58 19.78
N GLY A 130 -14.37 -16.27 20.89
CA GLY A 130 -15.44 -17.09 21.42
C GLY A 130 -16.43 -16.30 22.26
N ALA A 131 -17.49 -16.98 22.72
CA ALA A 131 -18.44 -16.39 23.64
C ALA A 131 -17.84 -16.32 25.06
N PHE A 132 -18.01 -15.19 25.75
CA PHE A 132 -17.69 -15.07 27.17
C PHE A 132 -18.60 -15.97 28.04
N ASP A 133 -19.91 -15.93 27.78
CA ASP A 133 -20.89 -16.88 28.34
C ASP A 133 -21.48 -17.71 27.19
N PRO A 134 -21.15 -19.01 27.07
CA PRO A 134 -21.60 -19.86 25.96
C PRO A 134 -23.11 -20.13 25.93
N ARG A 135 -23.85 -19.78 27.00
CA ARG A 135 -25.33 -19.93 27.05
C ARG A 135 -26.05 -18.70 26.46
N ARG A 136 -25.33 -17.67 26.06
CA ARG A 136 -25.90 -16.43 25.52
C ARG A 136 -25.46 -16.24 24.07
N SER A 137 -26.29 -15.58 23.29
CA SER A 137 -25.88 -15.15 21.93
C SER A 137 -24.70 -14.19 22.02
N TRP A 138 -23.87 -14.18 21.00
CA TRP A 138 -22.70 -13.34 20.89
C TRP A 138 -22.53 -12.80 19.47
N ARG A 139 -21.85 -11.71 19.29
CA ARG A 139 -21.56 -11.09 17.99
C ARG A 139 -20.36 -10.19 18.06
N TYR A 140 -19.71 -9.98 16.92
CA TYR A 140 -18.63 -9.03 16.73
C TYR A 140 -18.41 -8.73 15.25
N GLN A 141 -17.68 -7.67 14.96
CA GLN A 141 -17.08 -7.38 13.67
C GLN A 141 -15.58 -7.27 13.87
N LEU A 142 -14.79 -8.07 13.13
CA LEU A 142 -13.34 -7.97 13.15
C LEU A 142 -12.92 -6.74 12.33
N LYS A 143 -12.17 -5.84 12.94
CA LYS A 143 -11.56 -4.69 12.29
C LYS A 143 -10.05 -4.85 12.23
N THR A 144 -9.47 -4.48 11.10
CA THR A 144 -8.02 -4.53 10.88
C THR A 144 -7.53 -3.23 10.28
N GLU A 145 -6.41 -2.74 10.80
CA GLU A 145 -5.64 -1.64 10.24
C GLU A 145 -4.22 -2.11 9.99
N THR A 146 -3.62 -1.75 8.85
CA THR A 146 -2.29 -2.19 8.49
C THR A 146 -1.37 -1.01 8.21
N VAL A 147 -0.16 -1.09 8.74
CA VAL A 147 0.90 -0.12 8.45
C VAL A 147 2.19 -0.86 8.08
N PRO A 148 2.78 -0.57 6.91
CA PRO A 148 4.06 -1.14 6.51
C PRO A 148 5.18 -0.81 7.50
N GLY A 149 6.12 -1.73 7.69
CA GLY A 149 7.26 -1.56 8.58
C GLY A 149 6.99 -1.96 10.03
N ARG A 150 8.06 -2.15 10.81
CA ARG A 150 7.97 -2.42 12.25
C ARG A 150 7.65 -1.14 13.01
N PRO A 151 6.70 -1.16 13.96
CA PRO A 151 6.53 -0.06 14.89
C PRO A 151 7.83 0.25 15.63
N GLY A 152 8.17 1.54 15.74
CA GLY A 152 9.38 1.99 16.42
C GLY A 152 10.68 1.88 15.59
N ALA A 153 10.60 1.57 14.30
CA ALA A 153 11.74 1.67 13.38
C ALA A 153 12.33 3.09 13.39
N ARG A 154 13.66 3.19 13.35
CA ARG A 154 14.37 4.47 13.42
C ARG A 154 15.21 4.66 12.15
N HIS A 155 14.98 5.79 11.49
CA HIS A 155 15.81 6.22 10.37
C HIS A 155 17.20 6.63 10.86
N ASN A 156 18.25 6.19 10.13
CA ASN A 156 19.61 6.66 10.36
C ASN A 156 19.90 7.89 9.47
N PRO A 157 19.91 9.11 10.00
CA PRO A 157 20.15 10.32 9.24
C PRO A 157 21.61 10.52 8.79
N GLU A 158 22.57 9.80 9.39
CA GLU A 158 24.00 9.93 9.06
C GLU A 158 24.38 9.28 7.71
N GLN A 159 23.44 8.58 7.08
CA GLN A 159 23.62 7.96 5.77
C GLN A 159 22.81 8.71 4.71
N PRO A 160 23.38 9.71 4.01
CA PRO A 160 22.67 10.43 2.97
C PRO A 160 22.30 9.52 1.80
N TYR A 161 21.15 9.82 1.20
CA TYR A 161 20.64 9.09 0.04
C TYR A 161 21.33 9.57 -1.24
N ARG A 162 21.65 8.65 -2.15
CA ARG A 162 21.95 9.02 -3.53
C ARG A 162 20.71 9.65 -4.16
N LEU A 163 20.88 10.65 -5.01
CA LEU A 163 19.78 11.12 -5.86
C LEU A 163 19.26 9.95 -6.71
N PRO A 164 17.94 9.73 -6.75
CA PRO A 164 17.34 8.60 -7.48
C PRO A 164 17.27 8.83 -9.00
N LEU A 165 18.30 9.45 -9.55
CA LEU A 165 18.39 9.96 -10.92
C LEU A 165 19.44 9.17 -11.73
N PRO A 166 19.34 9.15 -13.07
CA PRO A 166 20.41 8.65 -13.92
C PRO A 166 21.68 9.52 -13.75
N PRO A 167 22.86 9.00 -14.10
CA PRO A 167 24.11 9.75 -13.97
C PRO A 167 24.16 10.98 -14.88
N GLU A 168 23.48 10.94 -16.02
CA GLU A 168 23.40 12.05 -16.95
C GLU A 168 22.13 12.88 -16.72
N GLY A 169 22.25 14.18 -16.95
CA GLY A 169 21.15 15.13 -16.92
C GLY A 169 21.07 15.94 -15.63
N GLU A 170 20.35 17.03 -15.74
CA GLU A 170 20.05 17.94 -14.64
C GLU A 170 18.53 18.03 -14.49
N PHE A 171 18.04 17.91 -13.26
CA PHE A 171 16.62 17.81 -12.93
C PHE A 171 16.23 18.89 -11.91
N LEU A 172 15.02 19.40 -12.01
CA LEU A 172 14.49 20.40 -11.10
C LEU A 172 13.73 19.73 -9.94
N ILE A 173 14.04 20.08 -8.70
CA ILE A 173 13.17 19.81 -7.55
C ILE A 173 11.99 20.78 -7.64
N GLY A 174 10.81 20.26 -8.02
CA GLY A 174 9.58 21.05 -8.15
C GLY A 174 8.92 21.32 -6.81
N GLN A 175 8.88 20.31 -5.93
CA GLN A 175 8.33 20.39 -4.58
C GLN A 175 9.27 19.67 -3.60
N ALA A 176 9.37 20.17 -2.37
CA ALA A 176 10.20 19.58 -1.31
C ALA A 176 9.41 19.47 0.00
N PHE A 177 10.10 19.33 1.12
CA PHE A 177 9.51 19.14 2.46
C PHE A 177 8.48 20.23 2.79
N GLY A 178 7.31 19.81 3.26
CA GLY A 178 6.23 20.71 3.63
C GLY A 178 5.54 21.42 2.46
N GLY A 179 5.74 20.95 1.22
CA GLY A 179 5.10 21.52 0.04
C GLY A 179 3.57 21.47 0.12
N GLU A 180 2.91 22.60 -0.09
CA GLU A 180 1.49 22.80 0.20
C GLU A 180 0.55 21.95 -0.66
N PHE A 181 0.96 21.60 -1.88
CA PHE A 181 0.09 20.90 -2.81
C PHE A 181 -0.18 19.45 -2.39
N SER A 182 0.87 18.69 -2.01
CA SER A 182 0.74 17.24 -1.69
C SER A 182 1.62 16.78 -0.52
N HIS A 183 2.56 17.60 -0.03
CA HIS A 183 3.49 17.26 1.05
C HIS A 183 3.04 17.84 2.40
N ASN A 184 1.73 17.75 2.70
CA ASN A 184 1.10 18.31 3.91
C ASN A 184 0.53 17.25 4.86
N GLU A 185 0.65 15.96 4.53
CA GLU A 185 0.23 14.86 5.39
C GLU A 185 1.43 14.17 6.04
N PRO A 186 1.30 13.58 7.24
CA PRO A 186 2.44 12.97 7.97
C PRO A 186 3.27 12.00 7.12
N ALA A 187 2.62 11.17 6.30
CA ALA A 187 3.31 10.19 5.46
C ALA A 187 4.12 10.80 4.31
N ASN A 188 3.86 12.07 3.93
CA ASN A 188 4.46 12.73 2.77
C ASN A 188 5.09 14.09 3.10
N TYR A 189 5.05 14.55 4.36
CA TYR A 189 5.56 15.88 4.71
C TYR A 189 7.02 16.11 4.28
N HIS A 190 7.85 15.07 4.36
CA HIS A 190 9.25 15.10 3.92
C HIS A 190 9.45 14.48 2.53
N ALA A 191 8.44 14.55 1.66
CA ALA A 191 8.59 14.08 0.29
C ALA A 191 9.28 15.14 -0.59
N VAL A 192 9.80 14.67 -1.73
CA VAL A 192 10.46 15.47 -2.76
C VAL A 192 9.92 15.04 -4.12
N ASP A 193 9.46 16.00 -4.90
CA ASP A 193 9.05 15.81 -6.28
C ASP A 193 10.14 16.35 -7.22
N ILE A 194 10.69 15.45 -8.02
CA ILE A 194 11.75 15.79 -9.00
C ILE A 194 11.13 15.72 -10.38
N SER A 195 11.03 16.86 -11.05
CA SER A 195 10.52 16.94 -12.42
C SER A 195 11.43 16.15 -13.36
N MET A 196 10.87 15.22 -14.10
CA MET A 196 11.63 14.42 -15.05
C MET A 196 10.72 13.87 -16.16
N PRO A 197 11.24 13.76 -17.40
CA PRO A 197 10.50 13.21 -18.52
C PRO A 197 10.02 11.77 -18.22
N ILE A 198 8.87 11.39 -18.79
CA ILE A 198 8.39 10.02 -18.76
C ILE A 198 9.44 9.08 -19.36
N GLY A 199 9.64 7.92 -18.75
CA GLY A 199 10.60 6.92 -19.22
C GLY A 199 12.03 7.08 -18.69
N THR A 200 12.34 8.18 -17.98
CA THR A 200 13.66 8.40 -17.38
C THR A 200 13.97 7.28 -16.36
N PRO A 201 15.17 6.66 -16.39
CA PRO A 201 15.53 5.65 -15.40
C PRO A 201 15.50 6.20 -13.97
N VAL A 202 14.88 5.45 -13.07
CA VAL A 202 14.83 5.73 -11.63
C VAL A 202 15.72 4.75 -10.91
N HIS A 203 16.60 5.26 -10.06
CA HIS A 203 17.63 4.51 -9.36
C HIS A 203 17.32 4.40 -7.87
N ALA A 204 17.69 3.26 -7.24
CA ALA A 204 17.58 3.09 -5.80
C ALA A 204 18.52 4.06 -5.07
N ALA A 205 17.97 4.92 -4.24
CA ALA A 205 18.72 5.94 -3.48
C ALA A 205 19.57 5.32 -2.35
N ARG A 206 19.16 4.15 -1.83
CA ARG A 206 19.88 3.35 -0.83
C ARG A 206 19.64 1.87 -1.10
N ALA A 207 20.55 0.99 -0.68
CA ALA A 207 20.38 -0.45 -0.74
C ALA A 207 19.25 -0.93 0.17
N GLY A 208 18.64 -2.07 -0.18
CA GLY A 208 17.58 -2.67 0.63
C GLY A 208 16.85 -3.78 -0.08
N VAL A 209 15.70 -4.16 0.46
CA VAL A 209 14.80 -5.19 -0.09
C VAL A 209 13.56 -4.52 -0.65
N VAL A 210 13.17 -4.86 -1.86
CA VAL A 210 11.89 -4.42 -2.44
C VAL A 210 10.75 -5.06 -1.63
N MET A 211 10.05 -4.24 -0.86
CA MET A 211 9.00 -4.68 0.03
C MET A 211 7.69 -4.95 -0.70
N ASP A 212 7.26 -3.99 -1.50
CA ASP A 212 6.07 -4.05 -2.34
C ASP A 212 6.16 -3.11 -3.54
N LYS A 213 5.23 -3.24 -4.48
CA LYS A 213 5.15 -2.39 -5.67
C LYS A 213 3.75 -2.34 -6.26
N ALA A 214 3.52 -1.32 -7.10
CA ALA A 214 2.43 -1.29 -8.06
C ALA A 214 2.96 -0.86 -9.44
N ARG A 215 2.40 -1.40 -10.56
CA ARG A 215 2.89 -1.10 -11.91
C ARG A 215 1.80 -1.03 -13.00
N TRP A 216 0.52 -1.14 -12.60
CA TRP A 216 -0.58 -1.36 -13.53
C TRP A 216 -1.45 -0.12 -13.76
N PHE A 217 -1.16 0.97 -13.08
CA PHE A 217 -1.91 2.20 -13.26
C PHE A 217 -1.36 2.98 -14.46
N SER A 218 -2.27 3.53 -15.27
CA SER A 218 -1.93 4.27 -16.49
C SER A 218 -2.51 5.68 -16.53
N SER A 219 -3.31 6.07 -15.53
CA SER A 219 -3.96 7.38 -15.48
C SER A 219 -3.37 8.30 -14.43
N SER A 220 -3.46 9.60 -14.68
CA SER A 220 -3.12 10.67 -13.75
C SER A 220 -4.23 11.71 -13.66
N GLY A 221 -4.18 12.53 -12.64
CA GLY A 221 -5.09 13.66 -12.46
C GLY A 221 -5.11 14.17 -11.02
N THR A 222 -5.82 15.26 -10.81
CA THR A 222 -5.88 15.99 -9.53
C THR A 222 -7.09 15.62 -8.64
N ARG A 223 -7.91 14.68 -9.06
CA ARG A 223 -8.96 14.14 -8.21
C ARG A 223 -8.37 13.16 -7.21
N ARG A 224 -8.19 13.61 -5.98
CA ARG A 224 -7.53 12.82 -4.91
C ARG A 224 -8.32 11.56 -4.53
N ASP A 225 -9.65 11.62 -4.51
CA ASP A 225 -10.54 10.48 -4.25
C ASP A 225 -10.36 9.33 -5.25
N TYR A 226 -10.09 9.65 -6.50
CA TYR A 226 -9.89 8.68 -7.58
C TYR A 226 -8.42 8.34 -7.82
N HIS A 227 -7.53 9.33 -7.88
CA HIS A 227 -6.13 9.14 -8.27
C HIS A 227 -5.18 8.88 -7.08
N GLY A 228 -5.57 9.23 -5.85
CA GLY A 228 -4.70 9.15 -4.68
C GLY A 228 -4.10 7.76 -4.40
N HIS A 229 -4.79 6.70 -4.84
CA HIS A 229 -4.35 5.32 -4.63
C HIS A 229 -3.88 4.62 -5.92
N ARG A 230 -3.74 5.35 -7.03
CA ARG A 230 -3.49 4.80 -8.36
C ARG A 230 -2.12 5.14 -8.94
N ALA A 231 -1.17 5.49 -8.09
CA ALA A 231 0.22 5.67 -8.50
C ALA A 231 0.95 4.32 -8.59
N ASN A 232 1.73 4.13 -9.65
CA ASN A 232 2.74 3.08 -9.67
C ASN A 232 3.92 3.47 -8.78
N TYR A 233 4.47 2.50 -8.07
CA TYR A 233 5.54 2.77 -7.11
C TYR A 233 6.38 1.53 -6.84
N VAL A 234 7.54 1.76 -6.24
CA VAL A 234 8.39 0.78 -5.57
C VAL A 234 8.60 1.25 -4.14
N ARG A 235 8.45 0.35 -3.16
CA ARG A 235 8.84 0.55 -1.75
C ARG A 235 10.04 -0.31 -1.43
N ILE A 236 11.11 0.28 -0.93
CA ILE A 236 12.34 -0.42 -0.53
C ILE A 236 12.51 -0.28 0.98
N LEU A 237 12.62 -1.42 1.67
CA LEU A 237 12.96 -1.51 3.08
C LEU A 237 14.48 -1.48 3.24
N HIS A 238 14.98 -0.57 4.05
CA HIS A 238 16.40 -0.43 4.40
C HIS A 238 16.75 -1.20 5.69
N ASP A 239 18.03 -1.35 5.96
CA ASP A 239 18.59 -2.06 7.10
C ASP A 239 18.24 -1.40 8.46
N ASP A 240 18.05 -0.07 8.47
CA ASP A 240 17.61 0.71 9.64
C ASP A 240 16.09 0.62 9.90
N GLY A 241 15.34 -0.11 9.06
CA GLY A 241 13.89 -0.25 9.15
C GLY A 241 13.11 0.88 8.52
N SER A 242 13.76 1.92 7.99
CA SER A 242 13.11 2.94 7.16
C SER A 242 12.75 2.39 5.77
N MET A 243 11.80 3.03 5.11
CA MET A 243 11.29 2.61 3.81
C MET A 243 11.33 3.79 2.84
N ALA A 244 12.06 3.67 1.73
CA ALA A 244 11.98 4.63 0.64
C ALA A 244 10.87 4.26 -0.34
N VAL A 245 10.06 5.24 -0.73
CA VAL A 245 9.00 5.09 -1.75
C VAL A 245 9.36 5.94 -2.96
N TYR A 246 9.28 5.33 -4.13
CA TYR A 246 9.48 5.93 -5.44
C TYR A 246 8.17 5.83 -6.20
N ALA A 247 7.42 6.92 -6.33
CA ALA A 247 6.07 6.89 -6.88
C ALA A 247 5.93 7.70 -8.18
N HIS A 248 4.73 7.63 -8.76
CA HIS A 248 4.35 8.12 -10.08
C HIS A 248 5.11 7.49 -11.24
N LEU A 249 5.62 6.24 -11.03
CA LEU A 249 6.32 5.50 -12.06
C LEU A 249 5.40 5.20 -13.25
N ASP A 250 6.01 4.93 -14.40
CA ASP A 250 5.29 4.68 -15.64
C ASP A 250 4.49 3.38 -15.59
N TYR A 251 3.48 3.26 -16.47
CA TYR A 251 2.75 2.03 -16.68
C TYR A 251 3.70 0.90 -17.06
N ASN A 252 3.65 -0.21 -16.30
CA ASN A 252 4.57 -1.33 -16.44
C ASN A 252 6.06 -0.95 -16.35
N GLY A 253 6.37 0.26 -15.85
CA GLY A 253 7.72 0.83 -15.76
C GLY A 253 8.56 0.33 -14.57
N VAL A 254 8.03 -0.56 -13.72
CA VAL A 254 8.77 -1.12 -12.57
C VAL A 254 9.60 -2.32 -13.01
N SER A 255 10.92 -2.25 -12.79
CA SER A 255 11.91 -3.26 -13.25
C SER A 255 12.29 -4.30 -12.19
N VAL A 256 11.82 -4.14 -10.95
CA VAL A 256 12.15 -5.00 -9.81
C VAL A 256 10.95 -5.77 -9.30
N ARG A 257 11.17 -6.80 -8.48
CA ARG A 257 10.13 -7.64 -7.89
C ARG A 257 10.20 -7.64 -6.35
N PRO A 258 9.08 -7.81 -5.64
CA PRO A 258 9.10 -7.98 -4.19
C PRO A 258 10.04 -9.11 -3.76
N GLY A 259 10.78 -8.89 -2.66
CA GLY A 259 11.82 -9.78 -2.17
C GLY A 259 13.18 -9.61 -2.83
N GLN A 260 13.29 -8.85 -3.92
CA GLN A 260 14.58 -8.59 -4.57
C GLN A 260 15.44 -7.67 -3.73
N GLN A 261 16.70 -8.08 -3.48
CA GLN A 261 17.74 -7.21 -2.97
C GLN A 261 18.16 -6.22 -4.07
N VAL A 262 18.23 -4.95 -3.74
CA VAL A 262 18.72 -3.89 -4.63
C VAL A 262 19.91 -3.16 -4.01
N ARG A 263 20.87 -2.79 -4.85
CA ARG A 263 22.02 -1.98 -4.46
C ARG A 263 21.70 -0.49 -4.64
N ARG A 264 22.34 0.37 -3.87
CA ARG A 264 22.35 1.81 -4.10
C ARG A 264 22.79 2.10 -5.55
N GLY A 265 22.07 2.94 -6.26
CA GLY A 265 22.32 3.25 -7.68
C GLY A 265 21.76 2.25 -8.69
N GLN A 266 21.19 1.12 -8.27
CA GLN A 266 20.57 0.17 -9.19
C GLN A 266 19.29 0.74 -9.81
N VAL A 267 19.07 0.55 -11.12
CA VAL A 267 17.80 0.91 -11.78
C VAL A 267 16.69 0.04 -11.23
N ILE A 268 15.59 0.68 -10.78
CA ILE A 268 14.42 0.03 -10.19
C ILE A 268 13.14 0.26 -11.00
N GLY A 269 13.16 1.21 -11.92
CA GLY A 269 12.01 1.52 -12.78
C GLY A 269 12.27 2.71 -13.68
N ARG A 270 11.17 3.23 -14.22
CA ARG A 270 11.13 4.43 -15.07
C ARG A 270 10.12 5.42 -14.53
N SER A 271 10.47 6.71 -14.56
CA SER A 271 9.55 7.80 -14.21
C SER A 271 8.33 7.82 -15.12
N GLY A 272 7.24 8.33 -14.62
CA GLY A 272 5.99 8.44 -15.35
C GLY A 272 5.17 9.64 -14.88
N ASN A 273 3.85 9.45 -14.97
CA ASN A 273 2.86 10.45 -14.51
C ASN A 273 1.60 9.75 -14.00
N THR A 274 1.72 8.66 -13.25
CA THR A 274 0.55 7.89 -12.79
C THR A 274 0.06 8.35 -11.41
N GLY A 275 -1.26 8.32 -11.19
CA GLY A 275 -1.87 8.65 -9.91
C GLY A 275 -2.20 10.14 -9.72
N PHE A 276 -2.18 10.62 -8.48
CA PHE A 276 -2.44 12.02 -8.13
C PHE A 276 -1.25 12.89 -8.53
N SER A 277 -1.31 13.48 -9.71
CA SER A 277 -0.20 14.22 -10.32
C SER A 277 -0.70 15.26 -11.30
N THR A 278 0.01 16.38 -11.38
CA THR A 278 -0.21 17.47 -12.34
C THR A 278 0.70 17.41 -13.57
N GLY A 279 1.76 16.60 -13.55
CA GLY A 279 2.72 16.46 -14.62
C GLY A 279 3.81 15.44 -14.32
N PRO A 280 4.63 15.05 -15.31
CA PRO A 280 5.65 14.02 -15.16
C PRO A 280 6.70 14.39 -14.09
N HIS A 281 6.85 13.55 -13.08
CA HIS A 281 7.84 13.69 -12.01
C HIS A 281 8.05 12.37 -11.27
N LEU A 282 9.12 12.29 -10.50
CA LEU A 282 9.35 11.29 -9.50
C LEU A 282 9.00 11.86 -8.12
N HIS A 283 8.05 11.24 -7.42
CA HIS A 283 7.83 11.48 -6.00
C HIS A 283 8.71 10.53 -5.19
N PHE A 284 9.57 11.08 -4.33
CA PHE A 284 10.45 10.32 -3.45
C PHE A 284 10.21 10.70 -1.99
N VAL A 285 10.04 9.72 -1.12
CA VAL A 285 9.86 9.93 0.33
C VAL A 285 10.48 8.79 1.13
N VAL A 286 11.02 9.11 2.30
CA VAL A 286 11.48 8.13 3.30
C VAL A 286 10.48 8.09 4.44
N GLN A 287 10.00 6.89 4.78
CA GLN A 287 8.93 6.67 5.76
C GLN A 287 9.35 5.67 6.83
N VAL A 288 8.76 5.79 8.02
CA VAL A 288 8.83 4.79 9.11
C VAL A 288 7.42 4.55 9.66
N ASN A 289 7.24 3.39 10.29
CA ASN A 289 6.05 3.12 11.09
C ASN A 289 6.29 3.62 12.52
N ARG A 290 5.59 4.67 12.91
CA ARG A 290 5.59 5.21 14.28
C ARG A 290 4.26 4.87 14.94
N ASP A 291 4.27 3.82 15.77
CA ASP A 291 3.11 3.41 16.58
C ASP A 291 1.80 3.27 15.78
N MET A 292 1.85 2.50 14.68
CA MET A 292 0.75 2.32 13.74
C MET A 292 0.37 3.56 12.93
N GLN A 293 1.25 4.54 12.84
CA GLN A 293 1.13 5.65 11.91
C GLN A 293 2.32 5.65 10.94
N LEU A 294 2.03 5.67 9.65
CA LEU A 294 3.04 5.86 8.62
C LEU A 294 3.43 7.34 8.59
N VAL A 295 4.69 7.64 8.91
CA VAL A 295 5.20 9.02 8.92
C VAL A 295 6.44 9.11 8.05
N SER A 296 6.58 10.24 7.36
CA SER A 296 7.81 10.57 6.66
C SER A 296 8.86 11.14 7.62
N VAL A 297 10.12 10.89 7.32
CA VAL A 297 11.26 11.41 8.08
C VAL A 297 12.14 12.32 7.21
N PRO A 298 12.77 13.36 7.78
CA PRO A 298 13.70 14.18 7.04
C PRO A 298 14.92 13.36 6.63
N PHE A 299 15.48 13.66 5.48
CA PHE A 299 16.66 13.01 4.94
C PHE A 299 17.49 14.00 4.13
N GLU A 300 18.74 13.65 3.84
CA GLU A 300 19.63 14.39 2.97
C GLU A 300 19.98 13.60 1.73
N PHE A 301 20.17 14.28 0.61
CA PHE A 301 20.79 13.73 -0.57
C PHE A 301 22.30 13.99 -0.57
N GLN A 302 23.04 13.05 -1.15
CA GLN A 302 24.45 13.23 -1.46
C GLN A 302 24.60 13.98 -2.79
N GLY A 303 25.27 15.09 -2.76
CA GLY A 303 25.59 15.90 -3.95
C GLY A 303 26.88 15.46 -4.66
N PRO A 304 27.22 16.13 -5.78
CA PRO A 304 28.32 15.77 -6.67
C PRO A 304 29.69 15.67 -6.00
N ASN A 305 29.96 16.48 -5.01
CA ASN A 305 31.26 16.51 -4.33
C ASN A 305 31.27 15.68 -3.02
N GLY A 306 30.24 14.84 -2.83
CA GLY A 306 30.08 14.03 -1.63
C GLY A 306 29.43 14.77 -0.45
N GLU A 307 29.15 16.07 -0.57
CA GLU A 307 28.44 16.83 0.45
C GLU A 307 26.98 16.37 0.60
N ALA A 308 26.50 16.31 1.83
CA ALA A 308 25.09 16.08 2.10
C ALA A 308 24.30 17.40 2.00
N PHE A 309 23.07 17.34 1.47
CA PHE A 309 22.21 18.51 1.40
C PHE A 309 20.74 18.16 1.61
N ILE A 310 20.03 19.08 2.27
CA ILE A 310 18.57 19.02 2.42
C ILE A 310 17.93 19.47 1.09
N PRO A 311 16.99 18.70 0.51
CA PRO A 311 16.31 19.08 -0.72
C PRO A 311 15.46 20.34 -0.53
N ARG A 312 15.49 21.22 -1.54
CA ARG A 312 14.71 22.48 -1.57
C ARG A 312 14.08 22.67 -2.94
N ALA A 313 12.83 23.12 -2.96
CA ALA A 313 12.14 23.46 -4.20
C ALA A 313 12.92 24.55 -4.97
N GLY A 314 12.92 24.48 -6.30
CA GLY A 314 13.66 25.35 -7.18
C GLY A 314 15.14 24.99 -7.38
N ARG A 315 15.70 24.06 -6.60
CA ARG A 315 17.07 23.58 -6.78
C ARG A 315 17.17 22.64 -7.98
N ARG A 316 18.18 22.86 -8.83
CA ARG A 316 18.57 21.87 -9.86
C ARG A 316 19.60 20.90 -9.29
N VAL A 317 19.47 19.65 -9.68
CA VAL A 317 20.26 18.54 -9.16
C VAL A 317 20.66 17.56 -10.27
N SER A 318 21.87 17.03 -10.16
CA SER A 318 22.35 15.91 -11.00
C SER A 318 22.92 14.83 -10.10
N ALA A 319 22.70 13.57 -10.49
CA ALA A 319 23.32 12.47 -9.78
C ALA A 319 24.79 12.37 -10.12
N VAL A 320 25.56 11.88 -9.16
CA VAL A 320 26.97 11.47 -9.37
C VAL A 320 27.03 9.99 -9.10
N ASP A 321 27.91 9.32 -9.78
CA ASP A 321 28.21 7.91 -9.55
C ASP A 321 29.06 7.69 -8.29
#